data_0b0f345e16e64f366283851a5273c639
#
_entry.id   0b0f345e16e64f366283851a5273c639
#
_cell.length_a   1.000
_cell.length_b   1.000
_cell.length_c   1.000
_cell.angle_alpha   90.00
_cell.angle_beta   90.00
_cell.angle_gamma   90.00
#
_symmetry.space_group_name_H-M   'P 1'
#
loop_
_entity.id
_entity.type
_entity.pdbx_description
1 polymer ?
#
loop_
_entity_poly.entity_id
_entity_poly.type
_entity_poly.pdbx_seq_one_letter_code
_entity_poly.pdbx_strand_id
1 'polypeptide(L)'
;MLYERWRQIVRERSRECALRDLASNRQWTFAEMARLVESVPASHRPMVFPRGHSTEFVFAVLQAWRDHSVVCPIEGDQTTLPVIEMPPAHCVHLKTTSATTGAARFVAFTEKQLMADAENIVATMGLRPD
;
A
#
# COMPACT_ATOMS: atom_id res chain seq x y z
N MET A 1 3.34 -12.70 1.06
CA MET A 1 2.09 -12.95 0.32
C MET A 1 1.63 -11.76 -0.50
N LEU A 2 1.33 -10.56 0.04
CA LEU A 2 0.94 -9.40 -0.80
C LEU A 2 2.03 -9.04 -1.81
N TYR A 3 3.27 -8.94 -1.37
CA TYR A 3 4.38 -8.63 -2.28
C TYR A 3 4.68 -9.78 -3.25
N GLU A 4 4.54 -11.02 -2.84
CA GLU A 4 4.67 -12.20 -3.73
C GLU A 4 3.56 -12.22 -4.79
N ARG A 5 2.34 -11.85 -4.42
CA ARG A 5 1.24 -11.69 -5.37
C ARG A 5 1.53 -10.57 -6.37
N TRP A 6 2.04 -9.44 -5.90
CA TRP A 6 2.54 -8.37 -6.76
C TRP A 6 3.60 -8.86 -7.74
N ARG A 7 4.62 -9.59 -7.26
CA ARG A 7 5.68 -10.14 -8.11
C ARG A 7 5.15 -11.13 -9.15
N GLN A 8 4.14 -11.90 -8.81
CA GLN A 8 3.47 -12.77 -9.77
C GLN A 8 2.83 -11.95 -10.90
N ILE A 9 2.07 -10.90 -10.57
CA ILE A 9 1.46 -10.00 -11.56
C ILE A 9 2.54 -9.34 -12.44
N VAL A 10 3.65 -8.91 -11.86
CA VAL A 10 4.78 -8.36 -12.61
C VAL A 10 5.31 -9.35 -13.66
N ARG A 11 5.43 -10.64 -13.32
CA ARG A 11 5.86 -11.66 -14.28
C ARG A 11 4.85 -11.90 -15.40
N GLU A 12 3.57 -11.91 -15.06
CA GLU A 12 2.48 -12.17 -16.01
C GLU A 12 2.23 -10.99 -16.96
N ARG A 13 2.39 -9.74 -16.45
CA ARG A 13 1.98 -8.50 -17.12
C ARG A 13 3.11 -7.46 -17.24
N SER A 14 4.34 -7.89 -17.33
CA SER A 14 5.53 -7.04 -17.19
C SER A 14 5.53 -5.78 -18.05
N ARG A 15 4.99 -5.86 -19.28
CA ARG A 15 4.98 -4.78 -20.27
C ARG A 15 3.71 -3.93 -20.25
N GLU A 16 2.70 -4.33 -19.49
CA GLU A 16 1.45 -3.58 -19.39
C GLU A 16 1.63 -2.36 -18.49
N CYS A 17 0.80 -1.34 -18.72
CA CYS A 17 0.77 -0.15 -17.86
C CYS A 17 0.19 -0.53 -16.50
N ALA A 18 0.97 -0.33 -15.44
CA ALA A 18 0.57 -0.60 -14.06
C ALA A 18 0.06 0.65 -13.35
N LEU A 19 0.63 1.81 -13.66
CA LEU A 19 0.33 3.07 -13.00
C LEU A 19 0.46 4.23 -13.97
N ARG A 20 -0.51 5.12 -13.95
CA ARG A 20 -0.49 6.35 -14.72
C ARG A 20 -0.79 7.54 -13.81
N ASP A 21 0.11 8.50 -13.80
CA ASP A 21 -0.09 9.80 -13.17
C ASP A 21 -0.69 10.77 -14.18
N LEU A 22 -1.95 11.11 -13.98
CA LEU A 22 -2.66 12.00 -14.90
C LEU A 22 -2.16 13.45 -14.85
N ALA A 23 -1.63 13.88 -13.71
CA ALA A 23 -1.13 15.25 -13.54
C ALA A 23 0.16 15.49 -14.33
N SER A 24 1.10 14.55 -14.28
CA SER A 24 2.38 14.63 -14.99
C SER A 24 2.39 13.91 -16.33
N ASN A 25 1.33 13.17 -16.66
CA ASN A 25 1.22 12.26 -17.81
C ASN A 25 2.32 11.18 -17.85
N ARG A 26 2.92 10.85 -16.71
CA ARG A 26 3.89 9.75 -16.58
C ARG A 26 3.17 8.42 -16.45
N GLN A 27 3.80 7.40 -17.00
CA GLN A 27 3.33 6.02 -16.91
C GLN A 27 4.46 5.11 -16.49
N TRP A 28 4.11 4.04 -15.81
CA TRP A 28 5.04 2.96 -15.45
C TRP A 28 4.41 1.62 -15.81
N THR A 29 5.19 0.78 -16.43
CA THR A 29 4.85 -0.64 -16.59
C THR A 29 5.03 -1.37 -15.27
N PHE A 30 4.46 -2.57 -15.16
CA PHE A 30 4.68 -3.43 -13.99
C PHE A 30 6.18 -3.71 -13.77
N ALA A 31 6.94 -3.96 -14.84
CA ALA A 31 8.37 -4.19 -14.74
C ALA A 31 9.16 -2.95 -14.28
N GLU A 32 8.79 -1.76 -14.73
CA GLU A 32 9.43 -0.51 -14.29
C GLU A 32 9.15 -0.21 -12.83
N MET A 33 7.91 -0.39 -12.39
CA MET A 33 7.56 -0.25 -10.97
C MET A 33 8.34 -1.22 -10.09
N ALA A 34 8.42 -2.50 -10.49
CA ALA A 34 9.15 -3.51 -9.75
C ALA A 34 10.64 -3.13 -9.62
N ARG A 35 11.28 -2.70 -10.71
CA ARG A 35 12.67 -2.24 -10.67
C ARG A 35 12.87 -1.06 -9.73
N LEU A 36 11.98 -0.07 -9.76
CA LEU A 36 12.05 1.09 -8.88
C LEU A 36 11.89 0.69 -7.41
N VAL A 37 10.93 -0.17 -7.10
CA VAL A 37 10.73 -0.68 -5.74
C VAL A 37 11.96 -1.47 -5.27
N GLU A 38 12.52 -2.33 -6.10
CA GLU A 38 13.68 -3.17 -5.75
C GLU A 38 15.00 -2.40 -5.70
N SER A 39 15.11 -1.25 -6.38
CA SER A 39 16.32 -0.41 -6.35
C SER A 39 16.52 0.35 -5.03
N VAL A 40 15.45 0.52 -4.25
CA VAL A 40 15.53 1.17 -2.95
C VAL A 40 16.05 0.18 -1.91
N PRO A 41 17.06 0.55 -1.10
CA PRO A 41 17.52 -0.31 -0.01
C PRO A 41 16.40 -0.73 0.92
N ALA A 42 16.44 -1.98 1.38
CA ALA A 42 15.44 -2.50 2.30
C ALA A 42 15.43 -1.69 3.61
N SER A 43 14.24 -1.39 4.08
CA SER A 43 14.03 -0.70 5.34
C SER A 43 13.69 -1.72 6.43
N HIS A 44 14.34 -1.62 7.59
CA HIS A 44 14.03 -2.43 8.76
C HIS A 44 13.03 -1.75 9.71
N ARG A 45 12.27 -0.79 9.20
CA ARG A 45 11.27 -0.08 10.00
C ARG A 45 10.05 -0.99 10.20
N PRO A 46 9.57 -1.16 11.44
CA PRO A 46 8.38 -1.98 11.70
C PRO A 46 7.11 -1.37 11.09
N MET A 47 7.10 -0.07 10.89
CA MET A 47 5.95 0.66 10.38
C MET A 47 6.37 1.82 9.47
N VAL A 48 5.57 2.07 8.44
CA VAL A 48 5.73 3.21 7.53
C VAL A 48 4.42 3.99 7.42
N PHE A 49 4.55 5.29 7.20
CA PHE A 49 3.43 6.23 7.14
C PHE A 49 3.38 6.89 5.75
N PRO A 50 2.94 6.18 4.71
CA PRO A 50 2.79 6.78 3.39
C PRO A 50 1.73 7.87 3.43
N ARG A 51 2.01 8.95 2.72
CA ARG A 51 1.26 10.19 2.81
C ARG A 51 0.45 10.45 1.54
N GLY A 52 -0.79 10.86 1.71
CA GLY A 52 -1.66 11.30 0.61
C GLY A 52 -2.08 10.16 -0.33
N HIS A 53 -2.26 10.50 -1.59
CA HIS A 53 -2.77 9.62 -2.65
C HIS A 53 -2.02 9.83 -3.98
N SER A 54 -0.72 10.08 -3.88
CA SER A 54 0.18 10.28 -5.02
C SER A 54 0.77 8.95 -5.53
N THR A 55 1.54 9.05 -6.61
CA THR A 55 2.32 7.91 -7.11
C THR A 55 3.34 7.41 -6.10
N GLU A 56 3.95 8.32 -5.34
CA GLU A 56 4.89 8.02 -4.25
C GLU A 56 4.23 7.17 -3.17
N PHE A 57 2.94 7.40 -2.89
CA PHE A 57 2.17 6.56 -1.96
C PHE A 57 2.15 5.10 -2.41
N VAL A 58 1.87 4.85 -3.69
CA VAL A 58 1.83 3.48 -4.25
C VAL A 58 3.20 2.80 -4.13
N PHE A 59 4.28 3.50 -4.47
CA PHE A 59 5.64 2.98 -4.33
C PHE A 59 5.99 2.68 -2.87
N ALA A 60 5.63 3.58 -1.94
CA ALA A 60 5.88 3.39 -0.52
C ALA A 60 5.15 2.15 0.04
N VAL A 61 3.91 1.90 -0.41
CA VAL A 61 3.16 0.70 -0.03
C VAL A 61 3.84 -0.57 -0.54
N LEU A 62 4.26 -0.60 -1.81
CA LEU A 62 4.95 -1.76 -2.38
C LEU A 62 6.29 -2.04 -1.68
N GLN A 63 7.05 -1.00 -1.36
CA GLN A 63 8.28 -1.11 -0.58
C GLN A 63 8.01 -1.66 0.82
N ALA A 64 6.96 -1.17 1.49
CA ALA A 64 6.56 -1.66 2.80
C ALA A 64 6.19 -3.14 2.78
N TRP A 65 5.44 -3.59 1.78
CA TRP A 65 5.11 -5.00 1.63
C TRP A 65 6.35 -5.87 1.37
N ARG A 66 7.30 -5.38 0.55
CA ARG A 66 8.59 -6.05 0.32
C ARG A 66 9.37 -6.21 1.63
N ASP A 67 9.39 -5.17 2.44
CA ASP A 67 10.20 -5.08 3.66
C ASP A 67 9.47 -5.61 4.90
N HIS A 68 8.27 -6.18 4.73
CA HIS A 68 7.41 -6.66 5.82
C HIS A 68 7.07 -5.60 6.88
N SER A 69 7.01 -4.34 6.46
CA SER A 69 6.60 -3.22 7.31
C SER A 69 5.08 -3.07 7.32
N VAL A 70 4.53 -2.66 8.46
CA VAL A 70 3.11 -2.31 8.56
C VAL A 70 2.88 -0.94 7.91
N VAL A 71 1.88 -0.87 7.03
CA VAL A 71 1.48 0.38 6.38
C VAL A 71 0.43 1.08 7.22
N CYS A 72 0.68 2.32 7.60
CA CYS A 72 -0.30 3.19 8.24
C CYS A 72 -0.43 4.49 7.44
N PRO A 73 -1.37 4.56 6.47
CA PRO A 73 -1.57 5.76 5.66
C PRO A 73 -1.97 6.94 6.52
N ILE A 74 -1.46 8.12 6.17
CA ILE A 74 -1.81 9.39 6.79
C ILE A 74 -2.28 10.40 5.76
N GLU A 75 -3.07 11.37 6.19
CA GLU A 75 -3.53 12.44 5.32
C GLU A 75 -2.36 13.31 4.80
N GLY A 76 -2.52 13.89 3.61
CA GLY A 76 -1.47 14.67 2.97
C GLY A 76 -1.00 15.88 3.78
N ASP A 77 -1.92 16.48 4.52
CA ASP A 77 -1.70 17.67 5.37
C ASP A 77 -1.45 17.34 6.86
N GLN A 78 -1.53 16.07 7.24
CA GLN A 78 -1.32 15.64 8.62
C GLN A 78 0.13 15.88 9.06
N THR A 79 0.35 16.73 10.05
CA THR A 79 1.67 17.11 10.55
C THR A 79 2.20 16.20 11.65
N THR A 80 1.28 15.57 12.41
CA THR A 80 1.62 14.71 13.54
C THR A 80 1.43 13.25 13.17
N LEU A 81 2.47 12.43 13.35
CA LEU A 81 2.37 10.99 13.16
C LEU A 81 1.56 10.35 14.29
N PRO A 82 0.74 9.33 13.99
CA PRO A 82 0.08 8.56 15.03
C PRO A 82 1.10 7.91 15.96
N VAL A 83 0.85 7.95 17.25
CA VAL A 83 1.66 7.26 18.25
C VAL A 83 1.16 5.82 18.36
N ILE A 84 1.95 4.88 17.85
CA ILE A 84 1.64 3.45 17.89
C ILE A 84 2.88 2.77 18.45
N GLU A 85 2.78 2.25 19.66
CA GLU A 85 3.90 1.60 20.33
C GLU A 85 4.31 0.31 19.63
N MET A 86 3.33 -0.54 19.32
CA MET A 86 3.56 -1.79 18.60
C MET A 86 2.30 -2.18 17.81
N PRO A 87 2.42 -2.48 16.52
CA PRO A 87 1.28 -2.97 15.75
C PRO A 87 0.86 -4.36 16.25
N PRO A 88 -0.44 -4.71 16.15
CA PRO A 88 -0.92 -6.05 16.47
C PRO A 88 -0.19 -7.11 15.65
N ALA A 89 -0.05 -8.31 16.22
CA ALA A 89 0.55 -9.46 15.54
C ALA A 89 -0.17 -9.73 14.20
N HIS A 90 0.60 -10.08 13.18
CA HIS A 90 0.11 -10.35 11.81
C HIS A 90 -0.58 -9.16 11.11
N CYS A 91 -0.54 -7.97 11.70
CA CYS A 91 -1.02 -6.76 11.07
C CYS A 91 -0.08 -6.36 9.92
N VAL A 92 -0.66 -6.02 8.77
CA VAL A 92 0.09 -5.49 7.62
C VAL A 92 -0.37 -4.09 7.25
N HIS A 93 -1.54 -3.68 7.73
CA HIS A 93 -2.11 -2.38 7.44
C HIS A 93 -2.90 -1.86 8.63
N LEU A 94 -2.68 -0.61 8.99
CA LEU A 94 -3.44 0.12 10.00
C LEU A 94 -4.19 1.26 9.34
N LYS A 95 -5.45 1.42 9.70
CA LYS A 95 -6.28 2.52 9.26
C LYS A 95 -6.68 3.34 10.48
N THR A 96 -6.43 4.64 10.44
CA THR A 96 -6.91 5.55 11.47
C THR A 96 -8.36 5.93 11.19
N THR A 97 -9.18 5.95 12.23
CA THR A 97 -10.52 6.53 12.15
C THR A 97 -10.48 7.94 12.73
N SER A 98 -11.11 8.90 12.05
CA SER A 98 -11.32 10.23 12.64
C SER A 98 -12.26 10.10 13.84
N ALA A 99 -11.74 10.33 15.05
CA ALA A 99 -12.58 10.43 16.22
C ALA A 99 -13.12 11.84 16.34
N THR A 100 -14.45 12.00 16.33
CA THR A 100 -15.12 13.28 16.61
C THR A 100 -15.05 13.66 18.09
N THR A 101 -14.70 12.72 18.97
CA THR A 101 -14.77 12.88 20.43
C THR A 101 -13.68 12.11 21.18
N GLY A 102 -12.39 12.30 20.88
CA GLY A 102 -11.34 11.67 21.65
C GLY A 102 -10.14 11.15 20.84
N ALA A 103 -9.39 10.21 21.41
CA ALA A 103 -8.21 9.62 20.77
C ALA A 103 -8.56 8.89 19.47
N ALA A 104 -7.72 9.05 18.44
CA ALA A 104 -7.84 8.33 17.18
C ALA A 104 -7.88 6.82 17.45
N ARG A 105 -8.81 6.13 16.81
CA ARG A 105 -8.90 4.68 16.85
C ARG A 105 -8.18 4.08 15.63
N PHE A 106 -7.62 2.89 15.83
CA PHE A 106 -6.98 2.15 14.76
C PHE A 106 -7.79 0.90 14.41
N VAL A 107 -7.89 0.64 13.12
CA VAL A 107 -8.39 -0.64 12.60
C VAL A 107 -7.21 -1.36 11.98
N ALA A 108 -6.91 -2.54 12.49
CA ALA A 108 -5.81 -3.36 12.02
C ALA A 108 -6.30 -4.41 11.02
N PHE A 109 -5.58 -4.55 9.91
CA PHE A 109 -5.86 -5.53 8.89
C PHE A 109 -4.72 -6.52 8.76
N THR A 110 -5.07 -7.79 8.71
CA THR A 110 -4.16 -8.85 8.28
C THR A 110 -4.10 -8.88 6.75
N GLU A 111 -3.08 -9.52 6.22
CA GLU A 111 -2.92 -9.73 4.79
C GLU A 111 -4.13 -10.45 4.15
N LYS A 112 -4.64 -11.48 4.83
CA LYS A 112 -5.82 -12.22 4.39
C LYS A 112 -7.07 -11.33 4.30
N GLN A 113 -7.24 -10.42 5.25
CA GLN A 113 -8.37 -9.48 5.23
C GLN A 113 -8.25 -8.48 4.09
N LEU A 114 -7.06 -7.93 3.82
CA LEU A 114 -6.86 -7.03 2.68
C LEU A 114 -7.11 -7.73 1.34
N MET A 115 -6.68 -8.97 1.19
CA MET A 115 -6.92 -9.73 -0.04
C MET A 115 -8.42 -10.00 -0.23
N ALA A 116 -9.13 -10.43 0.81
CA ALA A 116 -10.57 -10.65 0.75
C ALA A 116 -11.35 -9.36 0.44
N ASP A 117 -10.94 -8.24 1.00
CA ASP A 117 -11.55 -6.94 0.72
C ASP A 117 -11.35 -6.53 -0.75
N ALA A 118 -10.14 -6.70 -1.28
CA ALA A 118 -9.84 -6.44 -2.68
C ALA A 118 -10.67 -7.35 -3.62
N GLU A 119 -10.81 -8.63 -3.32
CA GLU A 119 -11.63 -9.57 -4.08
C GLU A 119 -13.11 -9.15 -4.08
N ASN A 120 -13.62 -8.74 -2.93
CA ASN A 120 -14.99 -8.23 -2.80
C ASN A 120 -15.21 -6.96 -3.62
N ILE A 121 -14.25 -6.02 -3.61
CA ILE A 121 -14.31 -4.79 -4.42
C ILE A 121 -14.33 -5.14 -5.90
N VAL A 122 -13.42 -5.99 -6.36
CA VAL A 122 -13.35 -6.43 -7.76
C VAL A 122 -14.66 -7.08 -8.20
N ALA A 123 -15.21 -7.98 -7.38
CA ALA A 123 -16.47 -8.67 -7.68
C ALA A 123 -17.67 -7.69 -7.72
N THR A 124 -17.76 -6.79 -6.73
CA THR A 124 -18.88 -5.85 -6.60
C THR A 124 -18.86 -4.79 -7.71
N MET A 125 -17.70 -4.31 -8.08
CA MET A 125 -17.51 -3.29 -9.11
C MET A 125 -17.44 -3.89 -10.54
N GLY A 126 -17.39 -5.20 -10.67
CA GLY A 126 -17.27 -5.88 -11.96
C GLY A 126 -15.96 -5.55 -12.69
N LEU A 127 -14.89 -5.30 -11.94
CA LEU A 127 -13.59 -4.98 -12.54
C LEU A 127 -13.03 -6.19 -13.29
N ARG A 128 -12.52 -5.93 -14.48
CA ARG A 128 -11.92 -6.95 -15.36
C ARG A 128 -10.47 -6.59 -15.66
N PRO A 129 -9.64 -7.57 -16.04
CA PRO A 129 -8.23 -7.33 -16.30
C PRO A 129 -7.93 -6.70 -17.66
N ASP A 130 -8.89 -6.34 -18.45
CA ASP A 130 -8.79 -5.74 -19.79
C ASP A 130 -8.77 -4.21 -19.80
#